data_8a0c709c890a6197aa5e259de675f4e3
#
_entry.id   8a0c709c890a6197aa5e259de675f4e3
#
_cell.length_a   1.000
_cell.length_b   1.000
_cell.length_c   1.000
_cell.angle_alpha   90.00
_cell.angle_beta   90.00
_cell.angle_gamma   90.00
#
_symmetry.space_group_name_H-M   'P 1'
#
loop_
_entity.id
_entity.type
_entity.pdbx_description
1 polymer ?
#
loop_
_entity_poly.entity_id
_entity_poly.type
_entity_poly.pdbx_seq_one_letter_code
_entity_poly.pdbx_strand_id
1 'polypeptide(L)'
;MIPSTATWVLVADARGARIFSFLEKNGQWTLHDTLKGDGSGHPDQTSDFGPKASEHKGALHGHGEPNAKETQERRFAHTLAHVLERGHGTKAFAKLVLVAPPKLLGDLRENLNRGLQSAVVSQVHKDYTHSSVEELMTLLRPELHP
;
A
#
# COMPACT_ATOMS: atom_id res chain seq x y z
N MET A 1 -1.72 -21.71 18.77
CA MET A 1 -1.69 -20.89 17.57
C MET A 1 -0.37 -20.17 17.39
N ILE A 2 0.20 -20.34 16.28
CA ILE A 2 1.49 -19.74 16.02
C ILE A 2 1.31 -18.34 15.47
N PRO A 3 1.96 -17.36 16.06
CA PRO A 3 1.85 -16.01 15.54
C PRO A 3 2.46 -15.94 14.14
N SER A 4 1.96 -15.02 13.39
CA SER A 4 2.47 -14.83 12.04
C SER A 4 3.92 -14.40 12.08
N THR A 5 4.73 -15.04 11.26
CA THR A 5 6.12 -14.62 11.10
C THR A 5 6.30 -13.94 9.76
N ALA A 6 5.22 -13.70 9.06
CA ALA A 6 5.30 -13.06 7.74
C ALA A 6 5.55 -11.58 7.86
N THR A 7 6.26 -11.06 6.89
CA THR A 7 6.43 -9.64 6.71
C THR A 7 5.74 -9.28 5.41
N TRP A 8 4.91 -8.26 5.42
CA TRP A 8 4.34 -7.78 4.19
C TRP A 8 5.21 -6.65 3.67
N VAL A 9 5.40 -6.65 2.35
CA VAL A 9 6.16 -5.62 1.68
C VAL A 9 5.22 -4.95 0.70
N LEU A 10 4.95 -3.67 0.93
CA LEU A 10 4.10 -2.89 0.02
C LEU A 10 5.01 -2.08 -0.88
N VAL A 11 4.87 -2.26 -2.19
CA VAL A 11 5.63 -1.51 -3.17
C VAL A 11 4.61 -0.75 -4.01
N ALA A 12 4.60 0.57 -3.88
CA ALA A 12 3.52 1.38 -4.46
C ALA A 12 4.02 2.65 -5.11
N ASP A 13 3.23 3.14 -6.06
CA ASP A 13 3.34 4.51 -6.54
C ASP A 13 1.89 4.96 -6.81
N ALA A 14 1.73 6.15 -7.37
CA ALA A 14 0.39 6.70 -7.56
C ALA A 14 -0.46 5.87 -8.51
N ARG A 15 0.14 5.05 -9.32
CA ARG A 15 -0.58 4.29 -10.33
C ARG A 15 -0.90 2.86 -9.91
N GLY A 16 -0.25 2.36 -8.91
CA GLY A 16 -0.55 1.01 -8.50
C GLY A 16 0.33 0.54 -7.36
N ALA A 17 0.03 -0.65 -6.90
CA ALA A 17 0.75 -1.23 -5.78
C ALA A 17 0.78 -2.73 -5.88
N ARG A 18 1.83 -3.31 -5.35
CA ARG A 18 1.94 -4.75 -5.18
C ARG A 18 2.24 -5.02 -3.73
N ILE A 19 1.58 -6.01 -3.18
CA ILE A 19 1.82 -6.43 -1.80
C ILE A 19 2.39 -7.84 -1.83
N PHE A 20 3.56 -7.98 -1.24
CA PHE A 20 4.21 -9.29 -1.16
C PHE A 20 4.24 -9.77 0.27
N SER A 21 4.22 -11.06 0.43
CA SER A 21 4.41 -11.68 1.73
C SER A 21 5.79 -12.33 1.72
N PHE A 22 6.57 -12.03 2.74
CA PHE A 22 7.91 -12.57 2.88
C PHE A 22 7.99 -13.39 4.15
N LEU A 23 8.46 -14.62 4.01
CA LEU A 23 8.62 -15.50 5.17
C LEU A 23 10.09 -15.57 5.54
N GLU A 24 10.40 -15.09 6.72
CA GLU A 24 11.77 -15.08 7.21
C GLU A 24 12.38 -16.47 7.24
N LYS A 25 11.55 -17.41 7.59
CA LYS A 25 11.96 -18.78 7.74
C LYS A 25 12.70 -19.34 6.53
N ASN A 26 12.20 -19.09 5.34
CA ASN A 26 12.82 -19.62 4.14
C ASN A 26 13.13 -18.57 3.10
N GLY A 27 12.95 -17.30 3.45
CA GLY A 27 13.26 -16.23 2.52
C GLY A 27 12.35 -16.17 1.31
N GLN A 28 11.22 -16.82 1.38
CA GLN A 28 10.32 -16.91 0.23
C GLN A 28 9.40 -15.71 0.11
N TRP A 29 9.29 -15.18 -1.11
CA TRP A 29 8.38 -14.08 -1.43
C TRP A 29 7.19 -14.61 -2.19
N THR A 30 6.02 -14.12 -1.85
CA THR A 30 4.79 -14.50 -2.53
C THR A 30 4.01 -13.22 -2.82
N LEU A 31 3.54 -13.08 -4.04
CA LEU A 31 2.69 -11.94 -4.36
C LEU A 31 1.33 -12.16 -3.74
N HIS A 32 0.92 -11.25 -2.88
CA HIS A 32 -0.34 -11.37 -2.18
C HIS A 32 -1.45 -10.64 -2.91
N ASP A 33 -1.18 -9.45 -3.42
CA ASP A 33 -2.22 -8.66 -4.05
C ASP A 33 -1.61 -7.60 -4.96
N THR A 34 -2.42 -7.16 -5.91
CA THR A 34 -2.05 -6.07 -6.80
C THR A 34 -3.23 -5.12 -6.86
N LEU A 35 -2.94 -3.83 -6.69
CA LEU A 35 -4.00 -2.83 -6.70
C LEU A 35 -3.68 -1.76 -7.72
N LYS A 36 -4.73 -1.17 -8.28
CA LYS A 36 -4.57 -0.07 -9.21
C LYS A 36 -4.91 1.22 -8.54
N GLY A 37 -4.13 2.24 -8.80
CA GLY A 37 -4.29 3.52 -8.15
C GLY A 37 -4.95 4.58 -8.98
N ASP A 38 -5.40 4.26 -10.18
CA ASP A 38 -5.95 5.26 -11.09
C ASP A 38 -7.44 5.47 -10.93
N GLY A 39 -7.99 5.01 -9.83
CA GLY A 39 -9.41 5.17 -9.61
C GLY A 39 -10.22 3.96 -10.00
N SER A 40 -9.67 3.06 -10.76
CA SER A 40 -10.41 1.85 -11.11
C SER A 40 -10.39 0.88 -9.94
N GLY A 41 -9.34 0.94 -9.15
CA GLY A 41 -9.28 0.15 -7.95
C GLY A 41 -9.52 -1.32 -8.16
N HIS A 42 -9.85 -1.97 -7.08
CA HIS A 42 -10.20 -3.37 -7.12
C HIS A 42 -11.61 -3.48 -7.66
N PRO A 43 -11.90 -4.45 -8.49
CA PRO A 43 -13.25 -4.59 -9.05
C PRO A 43 -14.36 -4.51 -8.02
N ASP A 44 -14.18 -5.16 -6.92
CA ASP A 44 -15.22 -5.15 -5.89
C ASP A 44 -15.44 -3.77 -5.31
N GLN A 45 -14.39 -3.06 -5.11
CA GLN A 45 -14.51 -1.74 -4.56
C GLN A 45 -15.10 -0.77 -5.54
N THR A 46 -14.75 -0.94 -6.78
CA THR A 46 -15.25 -0.08 -7.82
C THR A 46 -16.76 -0.11 -7.88
N SER A 47 -17.31 -1.28 -7.79
CA SER A 47 -18.74 -1.39 -7.91
C SER A 47 -19.45 -0.74 -6.74
N ASP A 48 -18.82 -0.70 -5.61
CA ASP A 48 -19.46 -0.17 -4.44
C ASP A 48 -19.56 1.33 -4.39
N PHE A 49 -18.52 2.01 -4.61
CA PHE A 49 -18.63 3.44 -4.46
C PHE A 49 -17.95 4.29 -5.48
N GLY A 50 -17.34 3.68 -6.43
CA GLY A 50 -16.67 4.46 -7.44
C GLY A 50 -17.60 5.43 -8.12
N PRO A 51 -18.67 4.95 -8.71
CA PRO A 51 -19.52 5.82 -9.50
C PRO A 51 -20.12 6.97 -8.75
N LYS A 52 -20.76 6.70 -7.67
CA LYS A 52 -21.43 7.78 -6.98
C LYS A 52 -20.46 8.74 -6.35
N ALA A 53 -19.43 8.25 -5.81
CA ALA A 53 -18.50 9.14 -5.17
C ALA A 53 -17.87 10.07 -6.14
N SER A 54 -17.45 9.56 -7.25
CA SER A 54 -16.71 10.41 -8.16
C SER A 54 -17.58 11.49 -8.76
N GLU A 55 -18.73 11.17 -9.22
CA GLU A 55 -19.51 12.20 -9.86
C GLU A 55 -19.90 13.27 -8.87
N HIS A 56 -20.21 12.87 -7.69
CA HIS A 56 -20.61 13.82 -6.72
C HIS A 56 -19.52 14.80 -6.38
N LYS A 57 -18.38 14.30 -6.17
CA LYS A 57 -17.30 15.13 -5.83
C LYS A 57 -16.89 16.05 -6.89
N GLY A 58 -16.81 15.55 -8.06
CA GLY A 58 -16.38 16.35 -9.15
C GLY A 58 -17.25 17.56 -9.29
N ALA A 59 -18.50 17.37 -9.13
CA ALA A 59 -19.41 18.47 -9.31
C ALA A 59 -19.21 19.54 -8.28
N LEU A 60 -18.99 19.13 -7.09
CA LEU A 60 -18.95 20.10 -6.04
C LEU A 60 -17.76 20.97 -6.00
N HIS A 61 -16.68 20.46 -6.36
CA HIS A 61 -15.50 21.16 -6.00
C HIS A 61 -14.57 21.48 -7.07
N GLY A 62 -15.06 22.03 -8.05
CA GLY A 62 -14.21 22.43 -9.10
C GLY A 62 -13.28 23.53 -8.68
N HIS A 63 -13.58 24.20 -7.63
CA HIS A 63 -12.78 25.34 -7.26
C HIS A 63 -12.00 25.12 -5.99
N GLY A 64 -10.84 25.65 -5.93
CA GLY A 64 -10.07 25.61 -4.72
C GLY A 64 -9.56 24.23 -4.34
N GLU A 65 -9.71 23.30 -5.19
CA GLU A 65 -9.29 21.97 -4.86
C GLU A 65 -7.87 21.70 -5.23
N PRO A 66 -7.22 20.81 -4.52
CA PRO A 66 -5.94 20.33 -4.97
C PRO A 66 -6.15 19.70 -6.34
N ASN A 67 -5.12 19.58 -7.11
CA ASN A 67 -5.30 19.02 -8.43
C ASN A 67 -5.79 17.58 -8.31
N ALA A 68 -6.36 17.08 -9.38
CA ALA A 68 -6.96 15.76 -9.39
C ALA A 68 -5.97 14.67 -9.05
N LYS A 69 -4.74 14.86 -9.45
CA LYS A 69 -3.71 13.89 -9.19
C LYS A 69 -3.44 13.74 -7.69
N GLU A 70 -3.37 14.86 -6.99
CA GLU A 70 -3.13 14.84 -5.56
C GLU A 70 -4.27 14.16 -4.82
N THR A 71 -5.48 14.47 -5.22
CA THR A 71 -6.64 13.87 -4.60
C THR A 71 -6.68 12.37 -4.82
N GLN A 72 -6.31 11.96 -6.01
CA GLN A 72 -6.28 10.55 -6.34
C GLN A 72 -5.24 9.80 -5.53
N GLU A 73 -4.09 10.43 -5.34
CA GLU A 73 -3.04 9.82 -4.52
C GLU A 73 -3.50 9.62 -3.09
N ARG A 74 -4.20 10.60 -2.55
CA ARG A 74 -4.70 10.49 -1.19
C ARG A 74 -5.71 9.37 -1.05
N ARG A 75 -6.58 9.25 -2.03
CA ARG A 75 -7.55 8.17 -2.03
C ARG A 75 -6.87 6.82 -2.10
N PHE A 76 -5.85 6.74 -2.92
CA PHE A 76 -5.14 5.49 -3.07
C PHE A 76 -4.43 5.13 -1.76
N ALA A 77 -3.84 6.13 -1.11
CA ALA A 77 -3.19 5.90 0.17
C ALA A 77 -4.20 5.39 1.20
N HIS A 78 -5.40 5.94 1.18
CA HIS A 78 -6.45 5.51 2.08
C HIS A 78 -6.84 4.05 1.80
N THR A 79 -6.97 3.72 0.53
CA THR A 79 -7.29 2.35 0.13
C THR A 79 -6.21 1.38 0.57
N LEU A 80 -4.96 1.75 0.35
CA LEU A 80 -3.85 0.90 0.75
C LEU A 80 -3.82 0.70 2.25
N ALA A 81 -4.05 1.78 2.99
CA ALA A 81 -4.06 1.67 4.45
C ALA A 81 -5.14 0.72 4.91
N HIS A 82 -6.29 0.77 4.27
CA HIS A 82 -7.39 -0.10 4.63
C HIS A 82 -7.04 -1.58 4.40
N VAL A 83 -6.42 -1.86 3.27
CA VAL A 83 -6.01 -3.22 2.96
C VAL A 83 -4.99 -3.72 3.99
N LEU A 84 -4.06 -2.85 4.34
CA LEU A 84 -3.04 -3.22 5.32
C LEU A 84 -3.64 -3.42 6.69
N GLU A 85 -4.60 -2.61 7.06
CA GLU A 85 -5.26 -2.77 8.35
C GLU A 85 -5.99 -4.09 8.45
N ARG A 86 -6.64 -4.47 7.37
CA ARG A 86 -7.34 -5.75 7.38
C ARG A 86 -6.37 -6.91 7.51
N GLY A 87 -5.27 -6.86 6.79
CA GLY A 87 -4.27 -7.91 6.89
C GLY A 87 -3.67 -8.00 8.27
N HIS A 88 -3.40 -6.85 8.87
CA HIS A 88 -2.84 -6.83 10.21
C HIS A 88 -3.86 -7.36 11.23
N GLY A 89 -5.10 -6.97 11.06
CA GLY A 89 -6.16 -7.40 11.96
C GLY A 89 -6.42 -8.89 11.93
N THR A 90 -6.20 -9.52 10.79
CA THR A 90 -6.36 -10.96 10.68
C THR A 90 -5.05 -11.70 10.94
N LYS A 91 -4.01 -10.96 11.31
CA LYS A 91 -2.70 -11.54 11.62
C LYS A 91 -2.04 -12.20 10.42
N ALA A 92 -2.31 -11.65 9.24
CA ALA A 92 -1.65 -12.13 8.03
C ALA A 92 -0.17 -11.79 8.03
N PHE A 93 0.22 -10.75 8.77
CA PHE A 93 1.62 -10.40 8.90
C PHE A 93 1.87 -9.78 10.27
N ALA A 94 3.12 -9.78 10.68
CA ALA A 94 3.52 -9.16 11.94
C ALA A 94 4.38 -7.94 11.71
N LYS A 95 5.07 -7.89 10.58
CA LYS A 95 5.94 -6.77 10.24
C LYS A 95 5.59 -6.23 8.87
N LEU A 96 5.87 -4.96 8.66
CA LEU A 96 5.50 -4.29 7.42
C LEU A 96 6.64 -3.42 6.92
N VAL A 97 6.94 -3.56 5.63
CA VAL A 97 7.91 -2.70 4.96
C VAL A 97 7.15 -1.88 3.93
N LEU A 98 7.33 -0.58 3.96
CA LEU A 98 6.65 0.32 3.03
C LEU A 98 7.65 0.88 2.04
N VAL A 99 7.37 0.73 0.75
CA VAL A 99 8.22 1.24 -0.31
C VAL A 99 7.37 2.09 -1.23
N ALA A 100 7.61 3.38 -1.27
CA ALA A 100 6.82 4.29 -2.09
C ALA A 100 7.54 5.62 -2.22
N PRO A 101 7.18 6.42 -3.24
CA PRO A 101 7.74 7.76 -3.34
C PRO A 101 7.34 8.58 -2.12
N PRO A 102 8.11 9.59 -1.79
CA PRO A 102 7.92 10.32 -0.53
C PRO A 102 6.51 10.83 -0.28
N LYS A 103 5.88 11.39 -1.30
CA LYS A 103 4.56 11.95 -1.10
C LYS A 103 3.52 10.88 -0.77
N LEU A 104 3.50 9.83 -1.54
CA LEU A 104 2.55 8.75 -1.28
C LEU A 104 2.83 8.10 0.07
N LEU A 105 4.10 7.94 0.39
CA LEU A 105 4.48 7.35 1.65
C LEU A 105 4.00 8.20 2.82
N GLY A 106 4.11 9.51 2.69
CA GLY A 106 3.60 10.42 3.72
C GLY A 106 2.10 10.31 3.89
N ASP A 107 1.38 10.29 2.76
CA ASP A 107 -0.06 10.16 2.81
C ASP A 107 -0.46 8.82 3.42
N LEU A 108 0.26 7.79 3.07
CA LEU A 108 -0.04 6.47 3.60
C LEU A 108 0.17 6.42 5.11
N ARG A 109 1.28 6.94 5.57
CA ARG A 109 1.57 6.93 7.01
C ARG A 109 0.50 7.65 7.82
N GLU A 110 -0.05 8.70 7.27
CA GLU A 110 -1.09 9.44 7.96
C GLU A 110 -2.38 8.64 8.11
N ASN A 111 -2.55 7.64 7.26
CA ASN A 111 -3.76 6.83 7.30
C ASN A 111 -3.61 5.54 8.09
N LEU A 112 -2.42 5.23 8.56
CA LEU A 112 -2.21 3.99 9.30
C LEU A 112 -2.62 4.17 10.76
N ASN A 113 -3.31 3.18 11.29
CA ASN A 113 -3.64 3.24 12.70
C ASN A 113 -2.39 2.95 13.53
N ARG A 114 -2.52 3.14 14.82
CA ARG A 114 -1.36 3.03 15.70
C ARG A 114 -0.73 1.64 15.70
N GLY A 115 -1.55 0.61 15.68
CA GLY A 115 -1.04 -0.75 15.64
C GLY A 115 -0.22 -1.02 14.41
N LEU A 116 -0.70 -0.54 13.26
CA LEU A 116 0.03 -0.72 12.01
C LEU A 116 1.32 0.07 12.01
N GLN A 117 1.27 1.29 12.53
CA GLN A 117 2.49 2.09 12.59
C GLN A 117 3.57 1.36 13.37
N SER A 118 3.17 0.67 14.43
CA SER A 118 4.12 -0.09 15.23
C SER A 118 4.68 -1.29 14.49
N ALA A 119 3.93 -1.81 13.54
CA ALA A 119 4.38 -2.97 12.76
C ALA A 119 5.37 -2.60 11.66
N VAL A 120 5.43 -1.31 11.30
CA VAL A 120 6.32 -0.87 10.24
C VAL A 120 7.76 -0.93 10.72
N VAL A 121 8.54 -1.78 10.08
CA VAL A 121 9.95 -1.94 10.46
C VAL A 121 10.88 -1.17 9.55
N SER A 122 10.42 -0.78 8.37
CA SER A 122 11.26 -0.02 7.46
C SER A 122 10.42 0.74 6.46
N GLN A 123 10.92 1.88 6.01
CA GLN A 123 10.27 2.70 4.99
C GLN A 123 11.32 3.10 3.98
N VAL A 124 11.03 2.85 2.71
CA VAL A 124 11.97 3.15 1.64
C VAL A 124 11.32 4.16 0.72
N HIS A 125 11.93 5.35 0.61
CA HIS A 125 11.37 6.45 -0.18
C HIS A 125 11.81 6.35 -1.63
N LYS A 126 11.40 5.28 -2.29
CA LYS A 126 11.79 5.03 -3.67
C LYS A 126 10.61 4.49 -4.45
N ASP A 127 10.66 4.69 -5.75
CA ASP A 127 9.66 4.14 -6.65
C ASP A 127 10.23 2.86 -7.26
N TYR A 128 9.88 1.75 -6.67
CA TYR A 128 10.35 0.45 -7.16
C TYR A 128 9.22 -0.34 -7.81
N THR A 129 8.13 0.35 -8.21
CA THR A 129 6.97 -0.36 -8.73
C THR A 129 7.24 -1.10 -10.03
N HIS A 130 8.25 -0.70 -10.76
CA HIS A 130 8.58 -1.38 -12.02
C HIS A 130 9.65 -2.45 -11.86
N SER A 131 10.10 -2.68 -10.64
CA SER A 131 11.14 -3.67 -10.42
C SER A 131 10.54 -5.06 -10.39
N SER A 132 11.30 -6.03 -10.87
CA SER A 132 10.87 -7.41 -10.81
C SER A 132 10.99 -7.91 -9.37
N VAL A 133 10.39 -9.05 -9.10
CA VAL A 133 10.50 -9.64 -7.76
C VAL A 133 11.96 -9.89 -7.40
N GLU A 134 12.72 -10.39 -8.35
CA GLU A 134 14.13 -10.66 -8.10
C GLU A 134 14.90 -9.38 -7.75
N GLU A 135 14.58 -8.31 -8.46
CA GLU A 135 15.22 -7.04 -8.18
C GLU A 135 14.83 -6.54 -6.80
N LEU A 136 13.56 -6.68 -6.46
CA LEU A 136 13.08 -6.25 -5.14
C LEU A 136 13.74 -7.04 -4.04
N MET A 137 13.93 -8.32 -4.24
CA MET A 137 14.58 -9.15 -3.23
C MET A 137 15.99 -8.64 -2.96
N THR A 138 16.68 -8.23 -3.99
CA THR A 138 18.03 -7.70 -3.84
C THR A 138 18.01 -6.32 -3.20
N LEU A 139 17.15 -5.44 -3.71
CA LEU A 139 17.11 -4.07 -3.24
C LEU A 139 16.66 -3.96 -1.78
N LEU A 140 15.76 -4.82 -1.38
CA LEU A 140 15.17 -4.71 -0.06
C LEU A 140 15.77 -5.66 0.96
N ARG A 141 16.80 -6.37 0.57
CA ARG A 141 17.45 -7.28 1.52
C ARG A 141 17.84 -6.61 2.83
N PRO A 142 18.48 -5.43 2.79
CA PRO A 142 18.87 -4.80 4.06
C PRO A 142 17.67 -4.44 4.93
N GLU A 143 16.53 -4.18 4.32
CA GLU A 143 15.34 -3.80 5.06
C GLU A 143 14.72 -5.01 5.75
N LEU A 144 14.88 -6.18 5.16
CA LEU A 144 14.28 -7.39 5.69
C LEU A 144 15.19 -8.12 6.66
N HIS A 145 16.49 -7.90 6.52
CA HIS A 145 17.47 -8.54 7.38
C HIS A 145 18.42 -7.48 7.95
N PRO A 146 17.92 -6.60 8.77
CA PRO A 146 18.75 -5.48 9.28
C PRO A 146 19.87 -5.93 10.24
#